data_10778b9b8b37af8c4f5565c278780435
#
_entry.id   10778b9b8b37af8c4f5565c278780435
#
_cell.length_a   1.000
_cell.length_b   1.000
_cell.length_c   1.000
_cell.angle_alpha   90.00
_cell.angle_beta   90.00
_cell.angle_gamma   90.00
#
_symmetry.space_group_name_H-M   'P 1'
#
loop_
_entity.id
_entity.type
_entity.pdbx_description
1 polymer ?
#
loop_
_entity_poly.entity_id
_entity_poly.type
_entity_poly.pdbx_seq_one_letter_code
_entity_poly.pdbx_strand_id
1 'polypeptide(L)'
;MTVVPVFHPRAEPRRAVKRGYPRGAGSVRLCRSVAAVERLLYQRLVDAVVLDVKGDPAAALALPSRFPRIPMFVLSPLRPDDGPLLAQCHAAGFAGVLVEGVDNAVAGEWIAARTAQVARREALADAPKLLRLTDRLQLAAWEEVLRRVDLPTQTGHVAAALRVTREHLSRQFAAGGAPNLKRVIDLARAACAADLLGNPGYTVRAVVRILGYASTSHLAGAVRRVAGTTPQELRLVGARGVLTRFIRGRTRSRV
;
A
#
# COMPACT_ATOMS: atom_id res chain seq x y z
N MET A 1 -2.77 2.17 -9.75
CA MET A 1 -3.89 2.46 -8.83
C MET A 1 -4.11 1.24 -7.97
N THR A 2 -4.08 1.42 -6.67
CA THR A 2 -4.23 0.37 -5.66
C THR A 2 -5.59 -0.33 -5.74
N VAL A 3 -5.66 -1.56 -5.25
CA VAL A 3 -6.84 -2.41 -5.40
C VAL A 3 -7.32 -2.91 -4.04
N VAL A 4 -8.63 -2.96 -3.86
CA VAL A 4 -9.30 -3.61 -2.73
C VAL A 4 -10.15 -4.77 -3.26
N PRO A 5 -9.65 -6.02 -3.19
CA PRO A 5 -10.44 -7.20 -3.50
C PRO A 5 -11.56 -7.40 -2.46
N VAL A 6 -12.76 -7.68 -2.93
CA VAL A 6 -13.92 -7.98 -2.08
C VAL A 6 -14.52 -9.30 -2.53
N PHE A 7 -14.46 -10.30 -1.66
CA PHE A 7 -15.12 -11.56 -1.83
C PHE A 7 -16.30 -11.70 -0.85
N HIS A 8 -17.44 -12.03 -1.40
CA HIS A 8 -18.65 -12.43 -0.67
C HIS A 8 -19.50 -13.28 -1.63
N PRO A 9 -20.16 -14.37 -1.18
CA PRO A 9 -20.98 -15.20 -2.07
C PRO A 9 -22.15 -14.42 -2.68
N ARG A 10 -22.78 -13.54 -1.91
CA ARG A 10 -23.88 -12.69 -2.37
C ARG A 10 -23.34 -11.45 -3.10
N ALA A 11 -24.07 -11.00 -4.12
CA ALA A 11 -23.65 -9.86 -4.93
C ALA A 11 -23.84 -8.50 -4.23
N GLU A 12 -24.91 -8.39 -3.40
CA GLU A 12 -25.27 -7.11 -2.78
C GLU A 12 -24.19 -6.59 -1.80
N PRO A 13 -23.67 -7.37 -0.82
CA PRO A 13 -22.61 -6.89 0.06
C PRO A 13 -21.37 -6.42 -0.70
N ARG A 14 -20.97 -7.16 -1.76
CA ARG A 14 -19.84 -6.75 -2.62
C ARG A 14 -20.09 -5.39 -3.30
N ARG A 15 -21.32 -5.17 -3.80
CA ARG A 15 -21.72 -3.93 -4.45
C ARG A 15 -21.83 -2.79 -3.44
N ALA A 16 -22.30 -3.06 -2.22
CA ALA A 16 -22.40 -2.08 -1.15
C ALA A 16 -21.01 -1.50 -0.79
N VAL A 17 -20.01 -2.37 -0.56
CA VAL A 17 -18.62 -1.93 -0.36
C VAL A 17 -18.15 -1.07 -1.53
N LYS A 18 -18.41 -1.50 -2.78
CA LYS A 18 -17.98 -0.75 -3.97
C LYS A 18 -18.64 0.63 -4.08
N ARG A 19 -19.93 0.75 -3.75
CA ARG A 19 -20.68 2.03 -3.79
C ARG A 19 -20.18 3.01 -2.73
N GLY A 20 -19.94 2.50 -1.51
CA GLY A 20 -19.48 3.30 -0.38
C GLY A 20 -17.97 3.59 -0.38
N TYR A 21 -17.17 2.97 -1.28
CA TYR A 21 -15.73 3.22 -1.32
C TYR A 21 -15.43 4.57 -1.99
N PRO A 22 -14.69 5.49 -1.34
CA PRO A 22 -14.48 6.84 -1.83
C PRO A 22 -13.79 6.87 -3.19
N ARG A 23 -14.25 7.76 -4.08
CA ARG A 23 -13.62 7.98 -5.38
C ARG A 23 -12.19 8.50 -5.19
N GLY A 24 -11.25 7.90 -5.93
CA GLY A 24 -9.83 8.29 -5.86
C GLY A 24 -9.01 7.60 -4.76
N ALA A 25 -9.64 6.96 -3.77
CA ALA A 25 -8.94 6.22 -2.72
C ALA A 25 -8.36 4.88 -3.20
N GLY A 26 -8.83 4.37 -4.34
CA GLY A 26 -8.40 3.09 -4.90
C GLY A 26 -9.49 2.50 -5.81
N SER A 27 -9.35 1.23 -6.16
CA SER A 27 -10.27 0.50 -7.03
C SER A 27 -10.79 -0.77 -6.33
N VAL A 28 -12.07 -0.84 -6.06
CA VAL A 28 -12.70 -2.06 -5.53
C VAL A 28 -12.87 -3.10 -6.64
N ARG A 29 -12.37 -4.32 -6.40
CA ARG A 29 -12.46 -5.47 -7.31
C ARG A 29 -13.33 -6.57 -6.71
N LEU A 30 -14.47 -6.84 -7.36
CA LEU A 30 -15.40 -7.87 -6.93
C LEU A 30 -14.86 -9.25 -7.32
N CYS A 31 -14.59 -10.09 -6.33
CA CYS A 31 -14.09 -11.45 -6.50
C CYS A 31 -15.20 -12.48 -6.30
N ARG A 32 -15.07 -13.64 -6.94
CA ARG A 32 -16.04 -14.76 -6.83
C ARG A 32 -15.55 -15.90 -5.94
N SER A 33 -14.31 -15.83 -5.46
CA SER A 33 -13.70 -16.82 -4.57
C SER A 33 -12.53 -16.21 -3.80
N VAL A 34 -12.10 -16.85 -2.71
CA VAL A 34 -10.87 -16.53 -1.98
C VAL A 34 -9.64 -16.68 -2.88
N ALA A 35 -9.61 -17.71 -3.73
CA ALA A 35 -8.54 -17.90 -4.72
C ALA A 35 -8.41 -16.75 -5.72
N ALA A 36 -9.52 -16.08 -6.09
CA ALA A 36 -9.48 -14.89 -6.93
C ALA A 36 -8.89 -13.68 -6.18
N VAL A 37 -9.17 -13.55 -4.88
CA VAL A 37 -8.53 -12.55 -4.01
C VAL A 37 -7.03 -12.79 -3.92
N GLU A 38 -6.62 -14.02 -3.64
CA GLU A 38 -5.22 -14.40 -3.54
C GLU A 38 -4.46 -14.12 -4.85
N ARG A 39 -5.04 -14.40 -6.01
CA ARG A 39 -4.44 -14.06 -7.30
C ARG A 39 -4.18 -12.55 -7.44
N LEU A 40 -5.10 -11.70 -6.99
CA LEU A 40 -4.93 -10.25 -7.02
C LEU A 40 -3.80 -9.80 -6.08
N LEU A 41 -3.63 -10.43 -4.90
CA LEU A 41 -2.52 -10.16 -4.00
C LEU A 41 -1.15 -10.31 -4.71
N TYR A 42 -1.00 -11.31 -5.58
CA TYR A 42 0.25 -11.53 -6.32
C TYR A 42 0.39 -10.70 -7.61
N GLN A 43 -0.68 -10.07 -8.09
CA GLN A 43 -0.66 -9.36 -9.38
C GLN A 43 -0.70 -7.84 -9.25
N ARG A 44 -1.24 -7.32 -8.16
CA ARG A 44 -1.54 -5.90 -7.96
C ARG A 44 -1.10 -5.41 -6.59
N LEU A 45 -0.90 -4.10 -6.47
CA LEU A 45 -0.76 -3.48 -5.15
C LEU A 45 -2.13 -3.46 -4.47
N VAL A 46 -2.31 -4.37 -3.51
CA VAL A 46 -3.53 -4.50 -2.71
C VAL A 46 -3.38 -3.67 -1.43
N ASP A 47 -4.37 -2.82 -1.16
CA ASP A 47 -4.36 -1.92 0.01
C ASP A 47 -5.19 -2.43 1.18
N ALA A 48 -6.20 -3.22 0.92
CA ALA A 48 -7.04 -3.92 1.89
C ALA A 48 -7.72 -5.11 1.23
N VAL A 49 -8.21 -6.05 2.01
CA VAL A 49 -9.00 -7.20 1.53
C VAL A 49 -10.28 -7.29 2.35
N VAL A 50 -11.39 -7.59 1.69
CA VAL A 50 -12.69 -7.88 2.35
C VAL A 50 -13.11 -9.29 1.99
N LEU A 51 -13.43 -10.10 3.00
CA LEU A 51 -13.76 -11.52 2.85
C LEU A 51 -15.02 -11.90 3.61
N ASP A 52 -15.91 -12.65 2.96
CA ASP A 52 -16.78 -13.54 3.68
C ASP A 52 -15.98 -14.79 4.11
N VAL A 53 -16.05 -15.11 5.41
CA VAL A 53 -15.31 -16.24 6.00
C VAL A 53 -16.13 -17.51 6.13
N LYS A 54 -17.45 -17.46 5.89
CA LYS A 54 -18.34 -18.63 6.03
C LYS A 54 -18.28 -19.58 4.85
N GLY A 55 -18.02 -19.06 3.64
CA GLY A 55 -18.01 -19.86 2.42
C GLY A 55 -16.78 -20.78 2.28
N ASP A 56 -15.62 -20.33 2.73
CA ASP A 56 -14.35 -21.08 2.73
C ASP A 56 -13.49 -20.60 3.91
N PRO A 57 -13.81 -21.04 5.15
CA PRO A 57 -13.13 -20.57 6.36
C PRO A 57 -11.64 -20.86 6.35
N ALA A 58 -11.23 -22.04 5.91
CA ALA A 58 -9.83 -22.46 5.94
C ALA A 58 -8.96 -21.55 5.04
N ALA A 59 -9.38 -21.31 3.81
CA ALA A 59 -8.65 -20.46 2.88
C ALA A 59 -8.68 -18.99 3.33
N ALA A 60 -9.81 -18.48 3.84
CA ALA A 60 -9.94 -17.10 4.29
C ALA A 60 -9.07 -16.82 5.54
N LEU A 61 -9.11 -17.70 6.56
CA LEU A 61 -8.37 -17.56 7.81
C LEU A 61 -6.84 -17.69 7.63
N ALA A 62 -6.39 -18.35 6.55
CA ALA A 62 -4.95 -18.48 6.26
C ALA A 62 -4.31 -17.20 5.65
N LEU A 63 -5.10 -16.28 5.09
CA LEU A 63 -4.55 -15.11 4.39
C LEU A 63 -3.87 -14.09 5.31
N PRO A 64 -4.45 -13.69 6.45
CA PRO A 64 -3.83 -12.64 7.28
C PRO A 64 -2.43 -13.00 7.77
N SER A 65 -2.17 -14.26 8.13
CA SER A 65 -0.83 -14.70 8.57
C SER A 65 0.23 -14.61 7.46
N ARG A 66 -0.19 -14.78 6.20
CA ARG A 66 0.68 -14.65 5.02
C ARG A 66 0.90 -13.21 4.58
N PHE A 67 -0.06 -12.33 4.88
CA PHE A 67 -0.04 -10.92 4.48
C PHE A 67 -0.39 -9.97 5.64
N PRO A 68 0.35 -10.01 6.77
CA PRO A 68 0.00 -9.27 7.99
C PRO A 68 0.06 -7.74 7.85
N ARG A 69 0.72 -7.22 6.81
CA ARG A 69 0.77 -5.78 6.54
C ARG A 69 -0.32 -5.29 5.58
N ILE A 70 -1.21 -6.19 5.15
CA ILE A 70 -2.39 -5.84 4.36
C ILE A 70 -3.60 -6.04 5.26
N PRO A 71 -4.30 -4.97 5.67
CA PRO A 71 -5.47 -5.10 6.52
C PRO A 71 -6.55 -5.91 5.81
N MET A 72 -7.04 -6.93 6.50
CA MET A 72 -8.10 -7.81 6.02
C MET A 72 -9.32 -7.67 6.91
N PHE A 73 -10.48 -7.54 6.31
CA PHE A 73 -11.75 -7.32 6.98
C PHE A 73 -12.71 -8.46 6.67
N VAL A 74 -13.40 -8.92 7.70
CA VAL A 74 -14.53 -9.83 7.53
C VAL A 74 -15.77 -9.02 7.16
N LEU A 75 -16.55 -9.51 6.20
CA LEU A 75 -17.90 -9.04 5.92
C LEU A 75 -18.78 -10.27 5.74
N SER A 76 -19.57 -10.62 6.77
CA SER A 76 -20.36 -11.85 6.82
C SER A 76 -21.69 -11.62 7.52
N PRO A 77 -22.71 -12.44 7.23
CA PRO A 77 -23.97 -12.45 7.99
C PRO A 77 -23.73 -13.12 9.34
N LEU A 78 -23.38 -12.34 10.35
CA LEU A 78 -23.09 -12.86 11.69
C LEU A 78 -24.37 -13.11 12.49
N ARG A 79 -24.35 -14.19 13.28
CA ARG A 79 -25.40 -14.62 14.18
C ARG A 79 -24.84 -14.71 15.61
N PRO A 80 -25.69 -14.76 16.65
CA PRO A 80 -25.22 -14.87 18.04
C PRO A 80 -24.34 -16.11 18.31
N ASP A 81 -24.53 -17.20 17.56
CA ASP A 81 -23.78 -18.45 17.66
C ASP A 81 -22.44 -18.44 16.89
N ASP A 82 -22.12 -17.39 16.15
CA ASP A 82 -20.85 -17.25 15.42
C ASP A 82 -19.66 -16.81 16.31
N GLY A 83 -19.81 -16.76 17.63
CA GLY A 83 -18.75 -16.39 18.57
C GLY A 83 -17.43 -17.13 18.35
N PRO A 84 -17.40 -18.46 18.19
CA PRO A 84 -16.18 -19.20 17.90
C PRO A 84 -15.50 -18.79 16.59
N LEU A 85 -16.27 -18.48 15.53
CA LEU A 85 -15.75 -18.00 14.26
C LEU A 85 -15.12 -16.61 14.40
N LEU A 86 -15.75 -15.72 15.17
CA LEU A 86 -15.19 -14.39 15.45
C LEU A 86 -13.87 -14.46 16.23
N ALA A 87 -13.78 -15.37 17.22
CA ALA A 87 -12.54 -15.63 17.93
C ALA A 87 -11.43 -16.13 16.99
N GLN A 88 -11.76 -17.03 16.05
CA GLN A 88 -10.82 -17.49 15.03
C GLN A 88 -10.37 -16.34 14.10
N CYS A 89 -11.28 -15.46 13.66
CA CYS A 89 -10.95 -14.31 12.84
C CYS A 89 -9.97 -13.35 13.59
N HIS A 90 -10.24 -13.11 14.87
CA HIS A 90 -9.36 -12.30 15.70
C HIS A 90 -7.96 -12.94 15.85
N ALA A 91 -7.90 -14.22 16.17
CA ALA A 91 -6.66 -14.98 16.30
C ALA A 91 -5.88 -15.07 14.98
N ALA A 92 -6.57 -15.13 13.84
CA ALA A 92 -5.95 -15.10 12.51
C ALA A 92 -5.37 -13.73 12.13
N GLY A 93 -5.74 -12.63 12.83
CA GLY A 93 -5.22 -11.29 12.59
C GLY A 93 -6.04 -10.45 11.61
N PHE A 94 -7.36 -10.70 11.49
CA PHE A 94 -8.23 -9.78 10.78
C PHE A 94 -8.28 -8.41 11.47
N ALA A 95 -8.21 -7.35 10.67
CA ALA A 95 -8.17 -5.96 11.15
C ALA A 95 -9.53 -5.43 11.62
N GLY A 96 -10.60 -6.15 11.31
CA GLY A 96 -11.95 -5.80 11.76
C GLY A 96 -13.03 -6.68 11.14
N VAL A 97 -14.22 -6.57 11.72
CA VAL A 97 -15.40 -7.34 11.33
C VAL A 97 -16.53 -6.37 11.02
N LEU A 98 -17.18 -6.58 9.90
CA LEU A 98 -18.37 -5.87 9.43
C LEU A 98 -19.53 -6.88 9.33
N VAL A 99 -20.67 -6.49 9.85
CA VAL A 99 -21.88 -7.33 9.85
C VAL A 99 -22.69 -7.04 8.59
N GLU A 100 -22.87 -8.06 7.75
CA GLU A 100 -23.68 -7.91 6.55
C GLU A 100 -25.12 -7.49 6.88
N GLY A 101 -25.64 -6.55 6.10
CA GLY A 101 -26.97 -5.97 6.30
C GLY A 101 -27.00 -4.82 7.28
N VAL A 102 -26.10 -4.79 8.29
CA VAL A 102 -25.98 -3.70 9.27
C VAL A 102 -24.98 -2.66 8.78
N ASP A 103 -23.76 -3.09 8.47
CA ASP A 103 -22.65 -2.17 8.16
C ASP A 103 -22.51 -1.86 6.67
N ASN A 104 -23.37 -2.41 5.81
CA ASN A 104 -23.28 -2.27 4.36
C ASN A 104 -23.14 -0.80 3.90
N ALA A 105 -23.85 0.13 4.56
CA ALA A 105 -23.85 1.54 4.19
C ALA A 105 -22.48 2.23 4.43
N VAL A 106 -21.79 1.85 5.51
CA VAL A 106 -20.54 2.50 5.96
C VAL A 106 -19.28 1.71 5.59
N ALA A 107 -19.43 0.44 5.19
CA ALA A 107 -18.32 -0.48 4.97
C ALA A 107 -17.24 0.10 4.03
N GLY A 108 -17.62 0.74 2.94
CA GLY A 108 -16.68 1.28 1.97
C GLY A 108 -15.78 2.37 2.56
N GLU A 109 -16.36 3.35 3.24
CA GLU A 109 -15.63 4.45 3.88
C GLU A 109 -14.78 3.96 5.05
N TRP A 110 -15.34 3.08 5.87
CA TRP A 110 -14.66 2.52 7.03
C TRP A 110 -13.40 1.72 6.64
N ILE A 111 -13.46 0.93 5.56
CA ILE A 111 -12.33 0.19 4.99
C ILE A 111 -11.31 1.19 4.41
N ALA A 112 -11.76 2.20 3.66
CA ALA A 112 -10.87 3.17 3.02
C ALA A 112 -10.00 3.94 4.03
N ALA A 113 -10.53 4.21 5.22
CA ALA A 113 -9.79 4.87 6.30
C ALA A 113 -8.73 3.97 6.97
N ARG A 114 -8.68 2.66 6.67
CA ARG A 114 -7.84 1.66 7.34
C ARG A 114 -7.00 0.82 6.36
N THR A 115 -6.64 1.39 5.23
CA THR A 115 -5.87 0.69 4.19
C THR A 115 -4.37 0.68 4.48
N ALA A 116 -3.62 -0.22 3.84
CA ALA A 116 -2.16 -0.23 3.88
C ALA A 116 -1.55 1.08 3.34
N GLN A 117 -2.23 1.76 2.41
CA GLN A 117 -1.83 3.08 1.93
C GLN A 117 -1.92 4.14 3.02
N VAL A 118 -2.99 4.13 3.83
CA VAL A 118 -3.15 5.05 4.99
C VAL A 118 -2.01 4.81 5.98
N ALA A 119 -1.78 3.57 6.39
CA ALA A 119 -0.70 3.21 7.31
C ALA A 119 0.69 3.64 6.77
N ARG A 120 0.93 3.49 5.47
CA ARG A 120 2.18 3.93 4.83
C ARG A 120 2.31 5.45 4.82
N ARG A 121 1.23 6.20 4.57
CA ARG A 121 1.22 7.67 4.64
C ARG A 121 1.52 8.14 6.05
N GLU A 122 0.95 7.53 7.07
CA GLU A 122 1.24 7.81 8.48
C GLU A 122 2.71 7.53 8.82
N ALA A 123 3.24 6.38 8.38
CA ALA A 123 4.65 6.03 8.57
C ALA A 123 5.63 7.00 7.90
N LEU A 124 5.19 7.71 6.87
CA LEU A 124 5.95 8.71 6.09
C LEU A 124 5.50 10.16 6.37
N ALA A 125 4.66 10.40 7.39
CA ALA A 125 4.10 11.73 7.66
C ALA A 125 5.18 12.81 7.89
N ASP A 126 6.30 12.45 8.51
CA ASP A 126 7.43 13.35 8.73
C ASP A 126 8.32 13.56 7.48
N ALA A 127 8.09 12.81 6.41
CA ALA A 127 8.96 12.86 5.24
C ALA A 127 9.07 14.25 4.62
N PRO A 128 7.99 15.04 4.42
CA PRO A 128 8.11 16.38 3.86
C PRO A 128 9.06 17.27 4.67
N LYS A 129 8.93 17.28 6.00
CA LYS A 129 9.81 18.05 6.91
C LYS A 129 11.26 17.57 6.82
N LEU A 130 11.49 16.26 6.95
CA LEU A 130 12.83 15.65 6.93
C LEU A 130 13.54 15.79 5.58
N LEU A 131 12.77 15.82 4.49
CA LEU A 131 13.27 16.03 3.13
C LEU A 131 13.40 17.52 2.77
N ARG A 132 12.98 18.43 3.65
CA ARG A 132 12.93 19.88 3.41
C ARG A 132 12.07 20.25 2.19
N LEU A 133 10.92 19.60 2.05
CA LEU A 133 9.93 19.97 1.05
C LEU A 133 9.07 21.10 1.64
N THR A 134 9.44 22.33 1.36
CA THR A 134 8.79 23.53 1.93
C THR A 134 7.91 24.27 0.93
N ASP A 135 8.18 24.08 -0.36
CA ASP A 135 7.41 24.68 -1.43
C ASP A 135 6.11 23.92 -1.72
N ARG A 136 5.04 24.64 -2.05
CA ARG A 136 3.73 24.08 -2.35
C ARG A 136 3.75 23.04 -3.47
N LEU A 137 4.57 23.29 -4.51
CA LEU A 137 4.69 22.37 -5.64
C LEU A 137 5.48 21.12 -5.25
N GLN A 138 6.50 21.23 -4.39
CA GLN A 138 7.22 20.07 -3.84
C GLN A 138 6.29 19.17 -3.01
N LEU A 139 5.42 19.76 -2.17
CA LEU A 139 4.43 19.02 -1.38
C LEU A 139 3.39 18.34 -2.28
N ALA A 140 2.88 19.03 -3.29
CA ALA A 140 1.97 18.43 -4.28
C ALA A 140 2.62 17.29 -5.06
N ALA A 141 3.91 17.42 -5.41
CA ALA A 141 4.67 16.37 -6.07
C ALA A 141 4.90 15.15 -5.16
N TRP A 142 5.13 15.37 -3.86
CA TRP A 142 5.22 14.29 -2.87
C TRP A 142 3.92 13.48 -2.81
N GLU A 143 2.77 14.15 -2.71
CA GLU A 143 1.45 13.50 -2.70
C GLU A 143 1.20 12.70 -3.99
N GLU A 144 1.57 13.26 -5.14
CA GLU A 144 1.44 12.57 -6.43
C GLU A 144 2.36 11.34 -6.51
N VAL A 145 3.58 11.42 -5.99
CA VAL A 145 4.51 10.28 -5.90
C VAL A 145 3.94 9.16 -5.04
N LEU A 146 3.36 9.48 -3.86
CA LEU A 146 2.73 8.47 -3.00
C LEU A 146 1.52 7.81 -3.67
N ARG A 147 0.76 8.56 -4.47
CA ARG A 147 -0.39 8.04 -5.22
C ARG A 147 -0.01 7.08 -6.34
N ARG A 148 1.18 7.28 -6.94
CA ARG A 148 1.68 6.53 -8.10
C ARG A 148 2.72 5.47 -7.76
N VAL A 149 2.85 5.10 -6.49
CA VAL A 149 3.93 4.22 -6.00
C VAL A 149 3.96 2.83 -6.66
N ASP A 150 2.79 2.35 -7.12
CA ASP A 150 2.61 1.08 -7.84
C ASP A 150 3.01 1.12 -9.31
N LEU A 151 3.30 2.31 -9.84
CA LEU A 151 3.63 2.50 -11.25
C LEU A 151 5.14 2.78 -11.43
N PRO A 152 5.70 2.42 -12.59
CA PRO A 152 7.05 2.85 -12.97
C PRO A 152 7.03 4.37 -13.26
N THR A 153 7.12 5.16 -12.18
CA THR A 153 6.97 6.61 -12.23
C THR A 153 8.32 7.28 -12.51
N GLN A 154 8.31 8.22 -13.45
CA GLN A 154 9.42 9.12 -13.78
C GLN A 154 9.04 10.57 -13.42
N THR A 155 10.04 11.45 -13.37
CA THR A 155 9.83 12.89 -13.07
C THR A 155 8.85 13.56 -14.03
N GLY A 156 8.89 13.20 -15.32
CA GLY A 156 7.94 13.69 -16.33
C GLY A 156 6.48 13.31 -16.06
N HIS A 157 6.23 12.10 -15.53
CA HIS A 157 4.87 11.67 -15.17
C HIS A 157 4.29 12.49 -14.02
N VAL A 158 5.13 12.86 -13.03
CA VAL A 158 4.72 13.72 -11.91
C VAL A 158 4.46 15.14 -12.40
N ALA A 159 5.35 15.68 -13.24
CA ALA A 159 5.19 17.01 -13.81
C ALA A 159 3.90 17.14 -14.64
N ALA A 160 3.62 16.16 -15.52
CA ALA A 160 2.39 16.12 -16.31
C ALA A 160 1.13 16.06 -15.44
N ALA A 161 1.14 15.26 -14.36
CA ALA A 161 0.00 15.18 -13.43
C ALA A 161 -0.26 16.50 -12.70
N LEU A 162 0.79 17.28 -12.43
CA LEU A 162 0.72 18.61 -11.80
C LEU A 162 0.53 19.76 -12.80
N ARG A 163 0.45 19.45 -14.10
CA ARG A 163 0.31 20.44 -15.18
C ARG A 163 1.43 21.48 -15.22
N VAL A 164 2.67 21.05 -14.95
CA VAL A 164 3.89 21.87 -15.03
C VAL A 164 4.92 21.22 -15.94
N THR A 165 5.93 21.98 -16.39
CA THR A 165 7.04 21.40 -17.15
C THR A 165 7.98 20.62 -16.23
N ARG A 166 8.67 19.62 -16.79
CA ARG A 166 9.67 18.83 -16.06
C ARG A 166 10.81 19.71 -15.54
N GLU A 167 11.24 20.67 -16.33
CA GLU A 167 12.33 21.61 -16.01
C GLU A 167 11.95 22.52 -14.84
N HIS A 168 10.70 23.04 -14.84
CA HIS A 168 10.18 23.86 -13.74
C HIS A 168 10.14 23.05 -12.44
N LEU A 169 9.55 21.83 -12.46
CA LEU A 169 9.49 20.95 -11.31
C LEU A 169 10.90 20.57 -10.79
N SER A 170 11.85 20.29 -11.69
CA SER A 170 13.23 19.94 -11.33
C SER A 170 13.95 21.11 -10.66
N ARG A 171 13.75 22.35 -11.13
CA ARG A 171 14.32 23.55 -10.50
C ARG A 171 13.77 23.77 -9.09
N GLN A 172 12.48 23.57 -8.88
CA GLN A 172 11.87 23.67 -7.55
C GLN A 172 12.48 22.66 -6.56
N PHE A 173 12.75 21.43 -6.99
CA PHE A 173 13.43 20.45 -6.14
C PHE A 173 14.92 20.74 -5.92
N ALA A 174 15.58 21.45 -6.82
CA ALA A 174 16.97 21.87 -6.62
C ALA A 174 17.10 23.03 -5.60
N ALA A 175 16.06 23.84 -5.45
CA ALA A 175 16.02 24.93 -4.46
C ALA A 175 15.84 24.37 -3.04
N GLY A 176 16.34 25.08 -2.02
CA GLY A 176 16.08 24.79 -0.62
C GLY A 176 16.72 23.53 -0.02
N GLY A 177 17.62 22.84 -0.75
CA GLY A 177 18.35 21.66 -0.26
C GLY A 177 17.51 20.39 -0.15
N ALA A 178 16.35 20.32 -0.79
CA ALA A 178 15.57 19.09 -0.97
C ALA A 178 16.36 18.07 -1.82
N PRO A 179 16.08 16.75 -1.69
CA PRO A 179 16.57 15.76 -2.65
C PRO A 179 15.94 16.03 -4.01
N ASN A 180 16.63 15.69 -5.11
CA ASN A 180 15.98 15.76 -6.41
C ASN A 180 14.76 14.82 -6.47
N LEU A 181 13.78 15.18 -7.33
CA LEU A 181 12.50 14.45 -7.42
C LEU A 181 12.69 12.95 -7.72
N LYS A 182 13.70 12.57 -8.51
CA LYS A 182 13.98 11.14 -8.77
C LYS A 182 14.31 10.38 -7.48
N ARG A 183 15.10 10.95 -6.58
CA ARG A 183 15.41 10.32 -5.28
C ARG A 183 14.18 10.25 -4.38
N VAL A 184 13.27 11.22 -4.46
CA VAL A 184 11.99 11.20 -3.74
C VAL A 184 11.09 10.08 -4.25
N ILE A 185 11.01 9.89 -5.57
CA ILE A 185 10.28 8.77 -6.19
C ILE A 185 10.89 7.43 -5.75
N ASP A 186 12.22 7.29 -5.83
CA ASP A 186 12.92 6.07 -5.42
C ASP A 186 12.68 5.76 -3.93
N LEU A 187 12.66 6.77 -3.06
CA LEU A 187 12.35 6.64 -1.63
C LEU A 187 10.93 6.09 -1.41
N ALA A 188 9.91 6.70 -2.00
CA ALA A 188 8.53 6.27 -1.83
C ALA A 188 8.30 4.84 -2.34
N ARG A 189 8.91 4.48 -3.47
CA ARG A 189 8.84 3.13 -4.03
C ARG A 189 9.60 2.10 -3.19
N ALA A 190 10.76 2.45 -2.62
CA ALA A 190 11.49 1.58 -1.71
C ALA A 190 10.74 1.39 -0.38
N ALA A 191 10.07 2.42 0.15
CA ALA A 191 9.20 2.32 1.31
C ALA A 191 8.03 1.35 1.06
N CYS A 192 7.37 1.46 -0.10
CA CYS A 192 6.32 0.52 -0.51
C CYS A 192 6.85 -0.92 -0.66
N ALA A 193 8.04 -1.08 -1.24
CA ALA A 193 8.69 -2.40 -1.36
C ALA A 193 8.99 -3.00 0.02
N ALA A 194 9.40 -2.20 1.02
CA ALA A 194 9.63 -2.64 2.39
C ALA A 194 8.34 -3.17 3.04
N ASP A 195 7.22 -2.46 2.85
CA ASP A 195 5.93 -2.90 3.37
C ASP A 195 5.47 -4.21 2.73
N LEU A 196 5.62 -4.34 1.40
CA LEU A 196 5.28 -5.58 0.71
C LEU A 196 6.17 -6.75 1.17
N LEU A 197 7.48 -6.57 1.18
CA LEU A 197 8.44 -7.61 1.59
C LEU A 197 8.29 -8.02 3.05
N GLY A 198 7.70 -7.18 3.90
CA GLY A 198 7.35 -7.51 5.26
C GLY A 198 6.21 -8.53 5.40
N ASN A 199 5.55 -8.91 4.30
CA ASN A 199 4.56 -9.97 4.28
C ASN A 199 5.24 -11.30 3.86
N PRO A 200 5.18 -12.36 4.67
CA PRO A 200 5.78 -13.66 4.34
C PRO A 200 5.31 -14.26 3.01
N GLY A 201 4.07 -13.95 2.60
CA GLY A 201 3.50 -14.40 1.33
C GLY A 201 4.15 -13.80 0.09
N TYR A 202 4.96 -12.73 0.20
CA TYR A 202 5.62 -12.13 -0.95
C TYR A 202 7.07 -12.54 -1.12
N THR A 203 7.41 -12.96 -2.32
CA THR A 203 8.79 -13.07 -2.79
C THR A 203 9.28 -11.75 -3.39
N VAL A 204 10.60 -11.57 -3.50
CA VAL A 204 11.19 -10.41 -4.20
C VAL A 204 10.68 -10.30 -5.64
N ARG A 205 10.50 -11.44 -6.34
CA ARG A 205 9.94 -11.48 -7.71
C ARG A 205 8.49 -10.98 -7.76
N ALA A 206 7.67 -11.32 -6.76
CA ALA A 206 6.31 -10.83 -6.66
C ALA A 206 6.29 -9.31 -6.50
N VAL A 207 7.11 -8.77 -5.60
CA VAL A 207 7.22 -7.32 -5.36
C VAL A 207 7.71 -6.57 -6.62
N VAL A 208 8.69 -7.12 -7.34
CA VAL A 208 9.15 -6.58 -8.63
C VAL A 208 7.99 -6.42 -9.61
N ARG A 209 7.15 -7.46 -9.74
CA ARG A 209 5.98 -7.45 -10.63
C ARG A 209 4.94 -6.44 -10.18
N ILE A 210 4.57 -6.45 -8.88
CA ILE A 210 3.54 -5.58 -8.31
C ILE A 210 3.91 -4.11 -8.48
N LEU A 211 5.18 -3.75 -8.25
CA LEU A 211 5.66 -2.37 -8.33
C LEU A 211 6.19 -1.99 -9.72
N GLY A 212 6.17 -2.89 -10.70
CA GLY A 212 6.64 -2.61 -12.05
C GLY A 212 8.14 -2.27 -12.13
N TYR A 213 8.99 -2.95 -11.34
CA TYR A 213 10.43 -2.90 -11.56
C TYR A 213 10.81 -3.79 -12.75
N ALA A 214 11.84 -3.39 -13.51
CA ALA A 214 12.27 -4.14 -14.69
C ALA A 214 12.88 -5.52 -14.33
N SER A 215 13.52 -5.63 -13.16
CA SER A 215 14.15 -6.87 -12.69
C SER A 215 14.38 -6.84 -11.16
N THR A 216 14.71 -8.00 -10.60
CA THR A 216 15.15 -8.13 -9.19
C THR A 216 16.42 -7.33 -8.93
N SER A 217 17.35 -7.29 -9.88
CA SER A 217 18.58 -6.49 -9.79
C SER A 217 18.26 -4.98 -9.80
N HIS A 218 17.27 -4.55 -10.58
CA HIS A 218 16.82 -3.15 -10.58
C HIS A 218 16.23 -2.75 -9.22
N LEU A 219 15.36 -3.59 -8.64
CA LEU A 219 14.86 -3.37 -7.27
C LEU A 219 16.01 -3.34 -6.25
N ALA A 220 16.94 -4.30 -6.30
CA ALA A 220 18.08 -4.37 -5.38
C ALA A 220 18.97 -3.11 -5.47
N GLY A 221 19.24 -2.64 -6.69
CA GLY A 221 19.98 -1.40 -6.92
C GLY A 221 19.26 -0.17 -6.37
N ALA A 222 17.94 -0.07 -6.55
CA ALA A 222 17.12 1.03 -6.00
C ALA A 222 17.14 1.01 -4.47
N VAL A 223 16.92 -0.16 -3.84
CA VAL A 223 16.95 -0.34 -2.39
C VAL A 223 18.31 0.03 -1.81
N ARG A 224 19.41 -0.41 -2.44
CA ARG A 224 20.76 -0.08 -2.00
C ARG A 224 21.02 1.42 -2.05
N ARG A 225 20.63 2.11 -3.12
CA ARG A 225 20.79 3.58 -3.24
C ARG A 225 19.96 4.36 -2.23
N VAL A 226 18.78 3.86 -1.85
CA VAL A 226 17.84 4.55 -0.94
C VAL A 226 18.14 4.24 0.51
N ALA A 227 18.30 2.96 0.86
CA ALA A 227 18.34 2.47 2.23
C ALA A 227 19.68 1.81 2.63
N GLY A 228 20.65 1.70 1.71
CA GLY A 228 21.95 1.08 1.98
C GLY A 228 21.88 -0.39 2.36
N THR A 229 20.86 -1.12 1.89
CA THR A 229 20.57 -2.49 2.33
C THR A 229 20.11 -3.39 1.16
N THR A 230 19.87 -4.65 1.43
CA THR A 230 19.34 -5.61 0.45
C THR A 230 17.81 -5.72 0.53
N PRO A 231 17.12 -6.23 -0.53
CA PRO A 231 15.68 -6.49 -0.45
C PRO A 231 15.29 -7.48 0.65
N GLN A 232 16.16 -8.45 0.99
CA GLN A 232 15.92 -9.41 2.06
C GLN A 232 15.89 -8.74 3.44
N GLU A 233 16.83 -7.84 3.70
CA GLU A 233 16.90 -7.09 4.96
C GLU A 233 15.82 -5.99 5.03
N LEU A 234 15.39 -5.49 3.88
CA LEU A 234 14.36 -4.46 3.79
C LEU A 234 13.03 -4.88 4.42
N ARG A 235 12.73 -6.19 4.42
CA ARG A 235 11.53 -6.76 5.05
C ARG A 235 11.38 -6.43 6.54
N LEU A 236 12.50 -6.26 7.26
CA LEU A 236 12.54 -5.93 8.68
C LEU A 236 12.47 -4.43 8.96
N VAL A 237 12.68 -3.60 7.93
CA VAL A 237 12.88 -2.15 8.08
C VAL A 237 11.55 -1.39 8.04
N GLY A 238 10.61 -1.75 7.16
CA GLY A 238 9.34 -1.04 6.95
C GLY A 238 9.51 0.35 6.35
N ALA A 239 8.41 1.02 6.02
CA ALA A 239 8.42 2.33 5.36
C ALA A 239 9.14 3.41 6.17
N ARG A 240 8.86 3.50 7.48
CA ARG A 240 9.51 4.48 8.38
C ARG A 240 11.01 4.27 8.49
N GLY A 241 11.46 3.02 8.58
CA GLY A 241 12.89 2.70 8.65
C GLY A 241 13.62 3.00 7.34
N VAL A 242 12.97 2.85 6.18
CA VAL A 242 13.51 3.29 4.87
C VAL A 242 13.73 4.79 4.87
N LEU A 243 12.76 5.60 5.32
CA LEU A 243 12.92 7.05 5.45
C LEU A 243 14.10 7.40 6.35
N THR A 244 14.20 6.79 7.54
CA THR A 244 15.29 7.03 8.49
C THR A 244 16.67 6.74 7.86
N ARG A 245 16.81 5.61 7.17
CA ARG A 245 18.07 5.24 6.49
C ARG A 245 18.40 6.20 5.34
N PHE A 246 17.39 6.61 4.57
CA PHE A 246 17.58 7.60 3.50
C PHE A 246 18.13 8.94 4.02
N ILE A 247 17.57 9.44 5.13
CA ILE A 247 18.04 10.70 5.75
C ILE A 247 19.47 10.56 6.28
N ARG A 248 19.80 9.46 6.98
CA ARG A 248 21.15 9.19 7.47
C ARG A 248 22.19 9.09 6.35
N GLY A 249 21.83 8.48 5.21
CA GLY A 249 22.69 8.40 4.03
C GLY A 249 23.00 9.77 3.40
N ARG A 250 22.06 10.73 3.48
CA ARG A 250 22.27 12.11 3.01
C ARG A 250 23.27 12.89 3.85
N THR A 251 23.27 12.70 5.17
CA THR A 251 24.19 13.38 6.09
C THR A 251 25.64 12.93 5.86
N ARG A 252 25.84 11.65 5.54
CA ARG A 252 27.20 11.11 5.26
C ARG A 252 27.78 11.55 3.90
N SER A 253 26.95 11.92 2.94
CA SER A 253 27.41 12.37 1.61
C SER A 253 27.75 13.86 1.54
N ARG A 254 27.68 14.58 2.66
CA ARG A 254 27.94 16.02 2.77
C ARG A 254 29.19 16.36 3.62
N VAL A 255 29.97 15.33 4.02
CA VAL A 255 31.25 15.47 4.73
C VAL A 255 32.41 15.21 3.77
#